data_9427629526a88288dfa4a0780c90d525
#
_entry.id   9427629526a88288dfa4a0780c90d525
#
_cell.length_a   1.000
_cell.length_b   1.000
_cell.length_c   1.000
_cell.angle_alpha   90.00
_cell.angle_beta   90.00
_cell.angle_gamma   90.00
#
_symmetry.space_group_name_H-M   'P 1'
#
loop_
_entity.id
_entity.type
_entity.pdbx_description
1 polymer ?
#
loop_
_entity_poly.entity_id
_entity_poly.type
_entity_poly.pdbx_seq_one_letter_code
_entity_poly.pdbx_strand_id
1 'polypeptide(L)'
;MGQVYGQLSLEERIELYRRRRGGDSLLEIARRLGRHVSTISRELKRNSLATKAWSNGYCPVRAQQLTERRRRWDGRFKLARQPDLQNLVKDRLAMGHSPEQIAGRLTLEHGHTVISHESIYRFIYHRSAQKDYWHRLLPCRKFRRGRLRKRGGSAASAIKFRRPISERAVEASDRTTPGHWEADFMLFAKYGDNLLVAHERQSRFTILDHPPDRKAERTAKRLTELLEPIPPPLRKTLTFDCGTEFALHYLLADQLNLQTYFCDPHSPWQKGGVENAIGRLRRALPRKAQLANLSIHQIKAIARAYNDTPRKCLDFKTPAEAFSLLKSTVALQT
;
A
#
# COMPACT_ATOMS: atom_id res chain seq x y z
N MET A 1 -10.94 -8.10 26.82
CA MET A 1 -9.50 -8.39 27.06
C MET A 1 -9.36 -9.89 27.31
N GLY A 2 -8.62 -10.61 26.43
CA GLY A 2 -8.44 -12.06 26.60
C GLY A 2 -7.53 -12.36 27.80
N GLN A 3 -7.90 -13.36 28.61
CA GLN A 3 -7.08 -13.81 29.73
C GLN A 3 -5.69 -14.25 29.24
N VAL A 4 -4.65 -13.71 29.86
CA VAL A 4 -3.25 -14.11 29.60
C VAL A 4 -3.04 -15.47 30.24
N TYR A 5 -3.09 -16.55 29.46
CA TYR A 5 -2.78 -17.89 29.95
C TYR A 5 -1.27 -18.03 30.17
N GLY A 6 -0.87 -18.19 31.43
CA GLY A 6 0.49 -18.59 31.80
C GLY A 6 0.78 -20.01 31.34
N GLN A 7 1.91 -20.23 30.65
CA GLN A 7 2.36 -21.59 30.30
C GLN A 7 2.94 -22.27 31.53
N LEU A 8 3.05 -23.60 31.46
CA LEU A 8 3.70 -24.37 32.53
C LEU A 8 5.16 -23.96 32.71
N SER A 9 5.59 -23.74 33.94
CA SER A 9 6.99 -23.54 34.30
C SER A 9 7.79 -24.86 34.23
N LEU A 10 9.12 -24.77 34.32
CA LEU A 10 9.95 -25.99 34.40
C LEU A 10 9.61 -26.82 35.63
N GLU A 11 9.35 -26.19 36.76
CA GLU A 11 8.96 -26.83 38.01
C GLU A 11 7.64 -27.59 37.88
N GLU A 12 6.62 -26.94 37.30
CA GLU A 12 5.34 -27.57 37.02
C GLU A 12 5.48 -28.76 36.04
N ARG A 13 6.42 -28.69 35.08
CA ARG A 13 6.73 -29.80 34.17
C ARG A 13 7.41 -30.96 34.86
N ILE A 14 8.31 -30.67 35.82
CA ILE A 14 8.96 -31.71 36.63
C ILE A 14 7.92 -32.40 37.50
N GLU A 15 7.03 -31.66 38.16
CA GLU A 15 5.98 -32.20 38.98
C GLU A 15 4.96 -33.01 38.16
N LEU A 16 4.58 -32.51 36.97
CA LEU A 16 3.77 -33.28 36.00
C LEU A 16 4.41 -34.65 35.67
N TYR A 17 5.71 -34.67 35.39
CA TYR A 17 6.44 -35.89 35.07
C TYR A 17 6.47 -36.87 36.26
N ARG A 18 6.81 -36.38 37.46
CA ARG A 18 6.86 -37.17 38.69
C ARG A 18 5.53 -37.88 38.96
N ARG A 19 4.45 -37.12 38.94
CA ARG A 19 3.10 -37.61 39.22
C ARG A 19 2.61 -38.58 38.16
N ARG A 20 2.88 -38.27 36.91
CA ARG A 20 2.50 -39.16 35.80
C ARG A 20 3.22 -40.50 35.88
N ARG A 21 4.48 -40.49 36.31
CA ARG A 21 5.25 -41.71 36.55
C ARG A 21 4.76 -42.48 37.79
N GLY A 22 4.21 -41.77 38.77
CA GLY A 22 3.58 -42.37 39.95
C GLY A 22 2.19 -42.96 39.70
N GLY A 23 1.65 -42.84 38.49
CA GLY A 23 0.34 -43.37 38.12
C GLY A 23 -0.84 -42.40 38.25
N ASP A 24 -0.61 -41.15 38.71
CA ASP A 24 -1.69 -40.17 38.88
C ASP A 24 -2.43 -39.92 37.56
N SER A 25 -3.74 -39.75 37.67
CA SER A 25 -4.58 -39.37 36.55
C SER A 25 -4.33 -37.88 36.11
N LEU A 26 -4.65 -37.56 34.87
CA LEU A 26 -4.50 -36.17 34.37
C LEU A 26 -5.36 -35.18 35.19
N LEU A 27 -6.46 -35.62 35.75
CA LEU A 27 -7.34 -34.80 36.57
C LEU A 27 -6.70 -34.46 37.93
N GLU A 28 -6.09 -35.43 38.57
CA GLU A 28 -5.38 -35.27 39.84
C GLU A 28 -4.16 -34.37 39.69
N ILE A 29 -3.38 -34.58 38.63
CA ILE A 29 -2.23 -33.72 38.28
C ILE A 29 -2.69 -32.29 38.05
N ALA A 30 -3.77 -32.10 37.31
CA ALA A 30 -4.32 -30.78 37.02
C ALA A 30 -4.77 -30.03 38.29
N ARG A 31 -5.49 -30.73 39.18
CA ARG A 31 -5.89 -30.18 40.50
C ARG A 31 -4.68 -29.74 41.30
N ARG A 32 -3.65 -30.58 41.39
CA ARG A 32 -2.45 -30.30 42.17
C ARG A 32 -1.65 -29.11 41.65
N LEU A 33 -1.56 -28.97 40.34
CA LEU A 33 -0.87 -27.84 39.69
C LEU A 33 -1.72 -26.58 39.57
N GLY A 34 -2.98 -26.60 40.01
CA GLY A 34 -3.88 -25.45 39.85
C GLY A 34 -4.13 -25.10 38.37
N ARG A 35 -4.10 -26.10 37.50
CA ARG A 35 -4.24 -25.94 36.05
C ARG A 35 -5.46 -26.72 35.54
N HIS A 36 -6.00 -26.26 34.38
CA HIS A 36 -7.07 -27.01 33.74
C HIS A 36 -6.55 -28.32 33.13
N VAL A 37 -7.33 -29.42 33.19
CA VAL A 37 -6.93 -30.74 32.68
C VAL A 37 -6.55 -30.69 31.19
N SER A 38 -7.21 -29.88 30.38
CA SER A 38 -6.86 -29.70 28.96
C SER A 38 -5.47 -29.10 28.76
N THR A 39 -4.96 -28.29 29.70
CA THR A 39 -3.60 -27.73 29.66
C THR A 39 -2.58 -28.84 29.80
N ILE A 40 -2.80 -29.74 30.75
CA ILE A 40 -1.93 -30.90 31.00
C ILE A 40 -1.96 -31.87 29.81
N SER A 41 -3.14 -32.19 29.31
CA SER A 41 -3.31 -33.06 28.13
C SER A 41 -2.59 -32.48 26.89
N ARG A 42 -2.78 -31.17 26.62
CA ARG A 42 -2.11 -30.48 25.49
C ARG A 42 -0.59 -30.40 25.65
N GLU A 43 -0.10 -30.22 26.87
CA GLU A 43 1.35 -30.21 27.16
C GLU A 43 1.96 -31.58 26.83
N LEU A 44 1.36 -32.66 27.32
CA LEU A 44 1.81 -34.03 27.02
C LEU A 44 1.72 -34.33 25.53
N LYS A 45 0.58 -34.09 24.89
CA LYS A 45 0.39 -34.31 23.43
C LYS A 45 1.42 -33.55 22.57
N ARG A 46 1.78 -32.34 22.98
CA ARG A 46 2.68 -31.46 22.22
C ARG A 46 4.16 -31.78 22.41
N ASN A 47 4.55 -32.29 23.60
CA ASN A 47 5.93 -32.35 24.01
C ASN A 47 6.40 -33.77 24.35
N SER A 48 5.53 -34.80 24.30
CA SER A 48 5.94 -36.21 24.39
C SER A 48 6.48 -36.72 23.06
N LEU A 49 7.41 -37.67 23.14
CA LEU A 49 7.89 -38.47 22.02
C LEU A 49 7.47 -39.92 22.21
N ALA A 50 6.98 -40.51 21.15
CA ALA A 50 6.79 -41.96 21.09
C ALA A 50 8.16 -42.65 20.92
N THR A 51 8.91 -42.84 22.02
CA THR A 51 10.14 -43.59 22.01
C THR A 51 9.98 -44.82 22.91
N LYS A 52 10.47 -45.99 22.46
CA LYS A 52 10.42 -47.26 23.22
C LYS A 52 11.15 -47.18 24.58
N ALA A 53 12.05 -46.24 24.78
CA ALA A 53 12.88 -46.12 25.97
C ALA A 53 12.21 -45.42 27.17
N TRP A 54 11.06 -44.76 26.96
CA TRP A 54 10.40 -43.98 28.00
C TRP A 54 8.91 -44.33 28.06
N SER A 55 8.46 -44.78 29.21
CA SER A 55 7.09 -45.28 29.46
C SER A 55 5.96 -44.25 29.17
N ASN A 56 6.23 -43.02 28.75
CA ASN A 56 5.27 -42.03 28.26
C ASN A 56 5.93 -40.96 27.35
N GLY A 57 7.20 -41.12 26.99
CA GLY A 57 7.89 -40.23 26.06
C GLY A 57 8.01 -38.75 26.47
N TYR A 58 7.63 -38.38 27.69
CA TYR A 58 7.65 -37.02 28.17
C TYR A 58 8.88 -36.73 29.02
N CYS A 59 9.65 -35.69 28.65
CA CYS A 59 10.81 -35.22 29.40
C CYS A 59 10.63 -33.73 29.73
N PRO A 60 10.61 -33.30 31.01
CA PRO A 60 10.39 -31.94 31.43
C PRO A 60 11.37 -30.92 30.82
N VAL A 61 12.67 -31.26 30.87
CA VAL A 61 13.76 -30.41 30.34
C VAL A 61 13.62 -30.23 28.87
N ARG A 62 13.36 -31.27 28.10
CA ARG A 62 13.12 -31.20 26.66
C ARG A 62 11.85 -30.41 26.33
N ALA A 63 10.77 -30.63 27.09
CA ALA A 63 9.53 -29.87 26.94
C ALA A 63 9.75 -28.36 27.15
N GLN A 64 10.59 -27.99 28.13
CA GLN A 64 11.01 -26.64 28.37
C GLN A 64 11.82 -26.09 27.18
N GLN A 65 12.84 -26.77 26.71
CA GLN A 65 13.65 -26.39 25.56
C GLN A 65 12.81 -26.22 24.30
N LEU A 66 11.88 -27.16 24.01
CA LEU A 66 10.96 -27.06 22.88
C LEU A 66 10.02 -25.84 22.99
N THR A 67 9.61 -25.52 24.21
CA THR A 67 8.77 -24.34 24.47
C THR A 67 9.54 -23.05 24.26
N GLU A 68 10.77 -22.99 24.78
CA GLU A 68 11.67 -21.84 24.58
C GLU A 68 12.00 -21.66 23.10
N ARG A 69 12.34 -22.76 22.38
CA ARG A 69 12.59 -22.71 20.93
C ARG A 69 11.37 -22.21 20.15
N ARG A 70 10.14 -22.64 20.51
CA ARG A 70 8.89 -22.13 19.90
C ARG A 70 8.59 -20.68 20.26
N ARG A 71 9.14 -20.17 21.37
CA ARG A 71 9.02 -18.76 21.78
C ARG A 71 10.06 -17.85 21.13
N ARG A 72 11.13 -18.42 20.57
CA ARG A 72 12.13 -17.63 19.87
C ARG A 72 11.47 -16.86 18.73
N TRP A 73 11.97 -15.67 18.50
CA TRP A 73 11.50 -14.80 17.45
C TRP A 73 11.66 -15.43 16.05
N ASP A 74 12.78 -16.13 15.81
CA ASP A 74 13.09 -16.84 14.58
C ASP A 74 12.11 -18.01 14.29
N GLY A 75 11.55 -18.65 15.34
CA GLY A 75 10.52 -19.66 15.20
C GLY A 75 9.09 -19.14 14.99
N ARG A 76 8.82 -17.87 15.35
CA ARG A 76 7.47 -17.29 15.37
C ARG A 76 7.01 -16.75 14.02
N PHE A 77 7.94 -16.19 13.25
CA PHE A 77 7.62 -15.45 12.05
C PHE A 77 8.09 -16.17 10.79
N LYS A 78 7.22 -16.28 9.79
CA LYS A 78 7.57 -16.87 8.50
C LYS A 78 8.79 -16.17 7.89
N LEU A 79 8.85 -14.85 7.96
CA LEU A 79 9.98 -14.05 7.45
C LEU A 79 11.30 -14.40 8.15
N ALA A 80 11.29 -14.65 9.46
CA ALA A 80 12.52 -15.03 10.17
C ALA A 80 13.02 -16.44 9.80
N ARG A 81 12.13 -17.32 9.32
CA ARG A 81 12.47 -18.68 8.92
C ARG A 81 12.86 -18.82 7.45
N GLN A 82 12.47 -17.86 6.62
CA GLN A 82 12.68 -17.87 5.18
C GLN A 82 13.46 -16.62 4.75
N PRO A 83 14.81 -16.68 4.73
CA PRO A 83 15.66 -15.53 4.41
C PRO A 83 15.37 -14.95 3.02
N ASP A 84 15.12 -15.78 2.02
CA ASP A 84 14.84 -15.31 0.66
C ASP A 84 13.53 -14.50 0.60
N LEU A 85 12.48 -14.99 1.27
CA LEU A 85 11.23 -14.26 1.39
C LEU A 85 11.40 -12.97 2.20
N GLN A 86 12.25 -12.99 3.23
CA GLN A 86 12.58 -11.82 4.02
C GLN A 86 13.26 -10.74 3.17
N ASN A 87 14.27 -11.11 2.38
CA ASN A 87 14.98 -10.21 1.48
C ASN A 87 14.03 -9.63 0.43
N LEU A 88 13.22 -10.48 -0.22
CA LEU A 88 12.22 -10.03 -1.20
C LEU A 88 11.24 -9.02 -0.60
N VAL A 89 10.73 -9.28 0.61
CA VAL A 89 9.83 -8.34 1.32
C VAL A 89 10.56 -7.04 1.67
N LYS A 90 11.82 -7.11 2.10
CA LYS A 90 12.67 -5.96 2.43
C LYS A 90 12.89 -5.06 1.22
N ASP A 91 13.24 -5.66 0.08
CA ASP A 91 13.48 -4.93 -1.17
C ASP A 91 12.22 -4.23 -1.66
N ARG A 92 11.07 -4.91 -1.63
CA ARG A 92 9.78 -4.28 -1.99
C ARG A 92 9.36 -3.17 -1.02
N LEU A 93 9.65 -3.31 0.27
CA LEU A 93 9.45 -2.22 1.23
C LEU A 93 10.38 -1.03 0.92
N ALA A 94 11.63 -1.28 0.55
CA ALA A 94 12.59 -0.25 0.15
C ALA A 94 12.13 0.49 -1.12
N MET A 95 11.48 -0.20 -2.06
CA MET A 95 10.80 0.41 -3.21
C MET A 95 9.55 1.23 -2.84
N GLY A 96 9.17 1.27 -1.56
CA GLY A 96 8.03 2.04 -1.05
C GLY A 96 6.68 1.30 -1.09
N HIS A 97 6.67 0.00 -1.38
CA HIS A 97 5.44 -0.80 -1.34
C HIS A 97 4.97 -0.98 0.10
N SER A 98 3.66 -0.95 0.32
CA SER A 98 3.09 -1.28 1.62
C SER A 98 3.01 -2.80 1.83
N PRO A 99 2.97 -3.30 3.09
CA PRO A 99 2.77 -4.72 3.35
C PRO A 99 1.57 -5.34 2.63
N GLU A 100 0.48 -4.59 2.47
CA GLU A 100 -0.71 -5.03 1.74
C GLU A 100 -0.43 -5.21 0.24
N GLN A 101 0.28 -4.25 -0.37
CA GLN A 101 0.69 -4.32 -1.77
C GLN A 101 1.66 -5.48 -2.02
N ILE A 102 2.59 -5.73 -1.09
CA ILE A 102 3.54 -6.83 -1.18
C ILE A 102 2.81 -8.18 -1.10
N ALA A 103 1.96 -8.36 -0.10
CA ALA A 103 1.22 -9.61 0.09
C ALA A 103 0.30 -9.92 -1.10
N GLY A 104 -0.44 -8.91 -1.58
CA GLY A 104 -1.34 -9.06 -2.72
C GLY A 104 -0.58 -9.33 -4.03
N ARG A 105 0.53 -8.63 -4.27
CA ARG A 105 1.36 -8.86 -5.47
C ARG A 105 2.01 -10.25 -5.47
N LEU A 106 2.51 -10.72 -4.32
CA LEU A 106 3.02 -12.08 -4.19
C LEU A 106 1.94 -13.13 -4.43
N THR A 107 0.72 -12.89 -3.97
CA THR A 107 -0.40 -13.79 -4.24
C THR A 107 -0.74 -13.84 -5.73
N LEU A 108 -0.71 -12.69 -6.42
CA LEU A 108 -0.93 -12.62 -7.87
C LEU A 108 0.16 -13.36 -8.66
N GLU A 109 1.43 -13.19 -8.27
CA GLU A 109 2.58 -13.79 -8.97
C GLU A 109 2.66 -15.32 -8.78
N HIS A 110 2.26 -15.82 -7.62
CA HIS A 110 2.37 -17.26 -7.27
C HIS A 110 1.06 -18.03 -7.39
N GLY A 111 -0.07 -17.37 -7.65
CA GLY A 111 -1.39 -18.00 -7.69
C GLY A 111 -1.95 -18.45 -6.34
N HIS A 112 -1.21 -18.27 -5.25
CA HIS A 112 -1.64 -18.60 -3.88
C HIS A 112 -1.06 -17.65 -2.86
N THR A 113 -1.66 -17.58 -1.67
CA THR A 113 -1.20 -16.72 -0.59
C THR A 113 0.18 -17.13 -0.05
N VAL A 114 1.23 -16.41 -0.41
CA VAL A 114 2.60 -16.63 0.09
C VAL A 114 2.75 -16.14 1.53
N ILE A 115 2.30 -14.90 1.81
CA ILE A 115 2.35 -14.29 3.13
C ILE A 115 1.20 -13.28 3.27
N SER A 116 0.61 -13.17 4.48
CA SER A 116 -0.39 -12.15 4.75
C SER A 116 0.27 -10.81 5.12
N HIS A 117 -0.41 -9.69 4.78
CA HIS A 117 0.06 -8.36 5.18
C HIS A 117 0.18 -8.20 6.69
N GLU A 118 -0.71 -8.83 7.45
CA GLU A 118 -0.67 -8.83 8.92
C GLU A 118 0.60 -9.52 9.43
N SER A 119 1.03 -10.62 8.80
CA SER A 119 2.29 -11.30 9.15
C SER A 119 3.50 -10.41 8.91
N ILE A 120 3.49 -9.61 7.84
CA ILE A 120 4.54 -8.63 7.54
C ILE A 120 4.53 -7.51 8.60
N TYR A 121 3.36 -6.94 8.93
CA TYR A 121 3.26 -5.91 9.96
C TYR A 121 3.70 -6.42 11.34
N ARG A 122 3.27 -7.61 11.75
CA ARG A 122 3.66 -8.21 13.03
C ARG A 122 5.17 -8.46 13.12
N PHE A 123 5.80 -8.82 12.01
CA PHE A 123 7.26 -8.94 11.94
C PHE A 123 7.93 -7.57 12.11
N ILE A 124 7.53 -6.56 11.35
CA ILE A 124 8.13 -5.21 11.37
C ILE A 124 8.04 -4.55 12.75
N TYR A 125 6.90 -4.71 13.44
CA TYR A 125 6.68 -4.09 14.75
C TYR A 125 7.15 -4.95 15.95
N HIS A 126 7.70 -6.12 15.70
CA HIS A 126 8.30 -6.93 16.77
C HIS A 126 9.60 -6.29 17.25
N ARG A 127 9.85 -6.34 18.58
CA ARG A 127 11.01 -5.71 19.22
C ARG A 127 12.36 -6.08 18.56
N SER A 128 12.51 -7.33 18.12
CA SER A 128 13.73 -7.81 17.45
C SER A 128 13.96 -7.17 16.09
N ALA A 129 12.88 -6.96 15.30
CA ALA A 129 12.95 -6.29 13.99
C ALA A 129 13.09 -4.77 14.12
N GLN A 130 12.65 -4.18 15.25
CA GLN A 130 12.80 -2.74 15.47
C GLN A 130 14.27 -2.31 15.58
N LYS A 131 15.18 -3.19 16.01
CA LYS A 131 16.63 -2.94 16.04
C LYS A 131 17.19 -2.69 14.62
N ASP A 132 16.59 -3.33 13.60
CA ASP A 132 16.99 -3.19 12.19
C ASP A 132 16.21 -2.08 11.46
N TYR A 133 15.45 -1.26 12.19
CA TYR A 133 14.72 -0.10 11.68
C TYR A 133 13.73 -0.40 10.54
N TRP A 134 13.20 -1.59 10.44
CA TRP A 134 12.25 -2.01 9.40
C TRP A 134 11.03 -1.09 9.25
N HIS A 135 10.56 -0.46 10.35
CA HIS A 135 9.46 0.49 10.33
C HIS A 135 9.74 1.73 9.46
N ARG A 136 11.02 2.09 9.24
CA ARG A 136 11.42 3.21 8.38
C ARG A 136 11.19 2.91 6.89
N LEU A 137 11.09 1.65 6.51
CA LEU A 137 10.79 1.22 5.15
C LEU A 137 9.29 1.30 4.83
N LEU A 138 8.43 1.43 5.84
CA LEU A 138 6.99 1.60 5.63
C LEU A 138 6.68 2.93 4.91
N PRO A 139 5.72 2.96 3.96
CA PRO A 139 5.38 4.14 3.20
C PRO A 139 5.09 5.40 4.03
N CYS A 140 4.51 5.24 5.22
CA CYS A 140 4.18 6.36 6.10
C CYS A 140 5.22 6.65 7.19
N ARG A 141 6.25 5.82 7.35
CA ARG A 141 7.34 5.95 8.35
C ARG A 141 6.90 6.32 9.77
N LYS A 142 5.62 6.11 10.11
CA LYS A 142 5.05 6.56 11.39
C LYS A 142 5.38 5.59 12.51
N PHE A 143 5.96 6.11 13.58
CA PHE A 143 6.15 5.40 14.84
C PHE A 143 4.83 5.28 15.64
N ARG A 144 3.86 6.20 15.43
CA ARG A 144 2.51 6.21 16.04
C ARG A 144 1.47 6.81 15.08
N ARG A 145 0.19 6.40 15.20
CA ARG A 145 -0.94 6.96 14.43
C ARG A 145 -1.39 8.32 14.99
N GLY A 146 -1.53 9.35 14.14
CA GLY A 146 -2.06 10.67 14.47
C GLY A 146 -3.05 11.20 13.45
N ARG A 147 -3.99 12.10 13.85
CA ARG A 147 -5.01 12.76 13.01
C ARG A 147 -4.53 14.08 12.41
N LEU A 148 -4.94 14.40 11.17
CA LEU A 148 -4.67 15.67 10.48
C LEU A 148 -5.91 16.56 10.43
N ARG A 149 -5.71 17.90 10.52
CA ARG A 149 -6.74 18.96 10.38
C ARG A 149 -6.66 19.63 9.00
N LYS A 150 -7.82 20.06 8.44
CA LYS A 150 -7.95 20.77 7.15
C LYS A 150 -8.08 22.27 7.33
N ARG A 151 -7.60 23.05 6.34
CA ARG A 151 -7.98 24.44 6.08
C ARG A 151 -8.12 24.67 4.56
N GLY A 152 -9.13 25.44 4.15
CA GLY A 152 -9.47 25.69 2.76
C GLY A 152 -9.78 27.17 2.49
N GLY A 153 -9.89 27.51 1.22
CA GLY A 153 -10.40 28.77 0.66
C GLY A 153 -9.87 29.04 -0.75
N SER A 154 -10.75 29.33 -1.72
CA SER A 154 -10.39 29.77 -3.06
C SER A 154 -11.56 30.47 -3.76
N ALA A 155 -11.26 31.49 -4.58
CA ALA A 155 -12.22 32.26 -5.37
C ALA A 155 -12.40 31.62 -6.75
N ALA A 156 -13.65 31.50 -7.22
CA ALA A 156 -13.97 31.05 -8.57
C ALA A 156 -13.77 32.20 -9.55
N SER A 157 -12.83 32.07 -10.48
CA SER A 157 -12.66 33.04 -11.60
C SER A 157 -13.52 32.64 -12.80
N ALA A 158 -13.91 33.61 -13.63
CA ALA A 158 -14.71 33.42 -14.82
C ALA A 158 -13.89 32.72 -15.93
N ILE A 159 -13.87 31.38 -15.95
CA ILE A 159 -13.29 30.60 -17.03
C ILE A 159 -14.31 30.52 -18.17
N LYS A 160 -13.94 30.96 -19.36
CA LYS A 160 -14.79 30.94 -20.56
C LYS A 160 -15.07 29.50 -21.00
N PHE A 161 -16.28 29.22 -21.52
CA PHE A 161 -16.70 27.90 -22.02
C PHE A 161 -16.61 26.77 -21.01
N ARG A 162 -16.64 27.09 -19.72
CA ARG A 162 -16.61 26.12 -18.64
C ARG A 162 -17.85 25.22 -18.67
N ARG A 163 -17.63 23.90 -18.67
CA ARG A 163 -18.70 22.89 -18.46
C ARG A 163 -18.59 22.35 -17.05
N PRO A 164 -19.70 22.35 -16.29
CA PRO A 164 -19.69 21.84 -14.91
C PRO A 164 -19.51 20.31 -14.90
N ILE A 165 -18.94 19.80 -13.83
CA ILE A 165 -18.71 18.36 -13.66
C ILE A 165 -20.01 17.56 -13.63
N SER A 166 -21.14 18.18 -13.32
CA SER A 166 -22.48 17.56 -13.36
C SER A 166 -22.90 17.10 -14.75
N GLU A 167 -22.36 17.72 -15.81
CA GLU A 167 -22.59 17.33 -17.21
C GLU A 167 -21.70 16.16 -17.66
N ARG A 168 -20.74 15.75 -16.84
CA ARG A 168 -19.82 14.66 -17.19
C ARG A 168 -20.56 13.34 -17.18
N ALA A 169 -20.33 12.50 -18.21
CA ALA A 169 -20.92 11.17 -18.32
C ALA A 169 -20.73 10.31 -17.04
N VAL A 170 -21.74 9.54 -16.68
CA VAL A 170 -21.75 8.68 -15.48
C VAL A 170 -20.60 7.70 -15.49
N GLU A 171 -20.28 7.11 -16.65
CA GLU A 171 -19.14 6.18 -16.87
C GLU A 171 -17.79 6.77 -16.43
N ALA A 172 -17.63 8.08 -16.52
CA ALA A 172 -16.44 8.76 -15.99
C ALA A 172 -16.44 8.83 -14.47
N SER A 173 -17.59 8.75 -13.82
CA SER A 173 -17.71 8.85 -12.37
C SER A 173 -17.46 7.52 -11.65
N ASP A 174 -17.96 6.42 -12.17
CA ASP A 174 -17.81 5.06 -11.61
C ASP A 174 -16.45 4.41 -11.97
N ARG A 175 -15.68 5.02 -12.87
CA ARG A 175 -14.33 4.57 -13.28
C ARG A 175 -14.32 3.20 -13.94
N THR A 176 -15.40 2.82 -14.62
CA THR A 176 -15.53 1.55 -15.33
C THR A 176 -14.96 1.62 -16.73
N THR A 177 -14.98 2.81 -17.36
CA THR A 177 -14.46 3.04 -18.71
C THR A 177 -13.14 3.81 -18.67
N PRO A 178 -12.21 3.49 -19.59
CA PRO A 178 -10.95 4.22 -19.73
C PRO A 178 -11.11 5.56 -20.49
N GLY A 179 -10.08 6.39 -20.40
CA GLY A 179 -9.99 7.61 -21.16
C GLY A 179 -10.48 8.85 -20.42
N HIS A 180 -10.78 8.74 -19.14
CA HIS A 180 -11.21 9.86 -18.31
C HIS A 180 -10.06 10.32 -17.41
N TRP A 181 -9.57 11.53 -17.64
CA TRP A 181 -8.40 12.08 -16.96
C TRP A 181 -8.78 13.17 -15.96
N GLU A 182 -7.96 13.34 -14.95
CA GLU A 182 -7.97 14.49 -14.02
C GLU A 182 -6.59 15.15 -14.07
N ALA A 183 -6.56 16.49 -14.13
CA ALA A 183 -5.31 17.24 -14.07
C ALA A 183 -5.29 18.22 -12.91
N ASP A 184 -4.11 18.39 -12.33
CA ASP A 184 -3.87 19.32 -11.22
C ASP A 184 -2.39 19.70 -11.15
N PHE A 185 -2.10 20.82 -10.47
CA PHE A 185 -0.74 21.21 -10.16
C PHE A 185 -0.32 20.80 -8.76
N MET A 186 0.81 20.12 -8.68
CA MET A 186 1.48 19.81 -7.43
C MET A 186 2.44 20.95 -7.06
N LEU A 187 2.02 21.85 -6.15
CA LEU A 187 2.76 23.05 -5.77
C LEU A 187 3.81 22.75 -4.70
N PHE A 188 4.98 23.36 -4.80
CA PHE A 188 6.07 23.26 -3.83
C PHE A 188 6.17 24.48 -2.93
N ALA A 189 7.03 24.43 -1.90
CA ALA A 189 7.17 25.53 -0.94
C ALA A 189 7.85 26.75 -1.56
N LYS A 190 8.79 26.55 -2.51
CA LYS A 190 9.39 27.63 -3.28
C LYS A 190 8.36 28.17 -4.27
N TYR A 191 8.17 29.46 -4.30
CA TYR A 191 7.26 30.12 -5.22
C TYR A 191 7.67 29.83 -6.68
N GLY A 192 6.70 29.48 -7.50
CA GLY A 192 6.93 29.11 -8.90
C GLY A 192 7.26 27.64 -9.15
N ASP A 193 7.80 26.92 -8.20
CA ASP A 193 8.07 25.49 -8.35
C ASP A 193 6.76 24.69 -8.38
N ASN A 194 6.50 23.98 -9.47
CA ASN A 194 5.28 23.21 -9.67
C ASN A 194 5.50 22.02 -10.61
N LEU A 195 4.69 20.98 -10.47
CA LEU A 195 4.60 19.86 -11.41
C LEU A 195 3.16 19.72 -11.87
N LEU A 196 2.95 19.60 -13.16
CA LEU A 196 1.68 19.25 -13.75
C LEU A 196 1.49 17.73 -13.63
N VAL A 197 0.34 17.33 -13.11
CA VAL A 197 -0.03 15.93 -12.88
C VAL A 197 -1.29 15.63 -13.68
N ALA A 198 -1.20 14.71 -14.64
CA ALA A 198 -2.35 14.16 -15.33
C ALA A 198 -2.56 12.70 -14.89
N HIS A 199 -3.77 12.37 -14.45
CA HIS A 199 -4.11 11.08 -13.84
C HIS A 199 -5.30 10.44 -14.53
N GLU A 200 -5.12 9.23 -15.06
CA GLU A 200 -6.19 8.44 -15.67
C GLU A 200 -6.99 7.72 -14.58
N ARG A 201 -8.32 7.83 -14.65
CA ARG A 201 -9.22 7.47 -13.54
C ARG A 201 -9.40 5.98 -13.33
N GLN A 202 -9.41 5.16 -14.39
CA GLN A 202 -9.59 3.72 -14.31
C GLN A 202 -8.28 3.01 -13.97
N SER A 203 -7.26 3.16 -14.79
CA SER A 203 -5.95 2.49 -14.63
C SER A 203 -5.08 3.07 -13.52
N ARG A 204 -5.42 4.27 -13.03
CA ARG A 204 -4.58 5.04 -12.07
C ARG A 204 -3.24 5.47 -12.65
N PHE A 205 -3.06 5.37 -13.96
CA PHE A 205 -1.85 5.80 -14.64
C PHE A 205 -1.65 7.31 -14.50
N THR A 206 -0.43 7.72 -14.24
CA THR A 206 -0.13 9.13 -13.94
C THR A 206 1.05 9.62 -14.77
N ILE A 207 0.87 10.76 -15.39
CA ILE A 207 1.91 11.46 -16.12
C ILE A 207 2.34 12.66 -15.27
N LEU A 208 3.65 12.90 -15.18
CA LEU A 208 4.23 14.07 -14.54
C LEU A 208 4.96 14.89 -15.58
N ASP A 209 4.75 16.21 -15.52
CA ASP A 209 5.49 17.17 -16.32
C ASP A 209 5.96 18.36 -15.46
N HIS A 210 7.05 19.00 -15.87
CA HIS A 210 7.62 20.15 -15.19
C HIS A 210 7.58 21.37 -16.13
N PRO A 211 6.43 22.05 -16.26
CA PRO A 211 6.36 23.28 -17.02
C PRO A 211 7.11 24.41 -16.28
N PRO A 212 7.70 25.37 -17.00
CA PRO A 212 8.47 26.45 -16.40
C PRO A 212 7.59 27.43 -15.59
N ASP A 213 6.30 27.49 -15.90
CA ASP A 213 5.30 28.29 -15.17
C ASP A 213 3.90 27.66 -15.32
N ARG A 214 2.89 28.30 -14.69
CA ARG A 214 1.48 27.88 -14.73
C ARG A 214 0.61 28.80 -15.58
N LYS A 215 1.18 29.47 -16.60
CA LYS A 215 0.38 30.26 -17.51
C LYS A 215 -0.57 29.38 -18.32
N ALA A 216 -1.81 29.85 -18.52
CA ALA A 216 -2.87 29.08 -19.17
C ALA A 216 -2.48 28.55 -20.55
N GLU A 217 -1.83 29.41 -21.38
CA GLU A 217 -1.37 29.05 -22.71
C GLU A 217 -0.36 27.90 -22.68
N ARG A 218 0.61 28.00 -21.78
CA ARG A 218 1.65 26.99 -21.62
C ARG A 218 1.12 25.69 -21.02
N THR A 219 0.20 25.79 -20.09
CA THR A 219 -0.51 24.64 -19.51
C THR A 219 -1.31 23.89 -20.57
N ALA A 220 -2.07 24.60 -21.39
CA ALA A 220 -2.84 24.01 -22.49
C ALA A 220 -1.90 23.29 -23.48
N LYS A 221 -0.83 23.97 -23.93
CA LYS A 221 0.18 23.37 -24.83
C LYS A 221 0.81 22.10 -24.24
N ARG A 222 1.25 22.14 -22.97
CA ARG A 222 1.89 20.96 -22.33
C ARG A 222 0.93 19.80 -22.17
N LEU A 223 -0.33 20.05 -21.79
CA LEU A 223 -1.35 19.00 -21.72
C LEU A 223 -1.64 18.38 -23.08
N THR A 224 -1.67 19.19 -24.16
CA THR A 224 -1.79 18.67 -25.52
C THR A 224 -0.63 17.73 -25.85
N GLU A 225 0.60 18.18 -25.70
CA GLU A 225 1.82 17.39 -25.96
C GLU A 225 1.86 16.07 -25.17
N LEU A 226 1.36 16.06 -23.92
CA LEU A 226 1.34 14.88 -23.06
C LEU A 226 0.25 13.87 -23.44
N LEU A 227 -0.91 14.37 -23.91
CA LEU A 227 -2.07 13.53 -24.22
C LEU A 227 -2.15 13.12 -25.69
N GLU A 228 -1.53 13.88 -26.60
CA GLU A 228 -1.54 13.62 -28.04
C GLU A 228 -1.08 12.18 -28.40
N PRO A 229 0.01 11.62 -27.79
CA PRO A 229 0.45 10.26 -28.07
C PRO A 229 -0.49 9.16 -27.56
N ILE A 230 -1.55 9.54 -26.81
CA ILE A 230 -2.52 8.60 -26.27
C ILE A 230 -3.64 8.40 -27.30
N PRO A 231 -4.01 7.14 -27.63
CA PRO A 231 -5.10 6.87 -28.57
C PRO A 231 -6.42 7.56 -28.14
N PRO A 232 -7.23 8.08 -29.10
CA PRO A 232 -8.47 8.80 -28.80
C PRO A 232 -9.43 8.08 -27.85
N PRO A 233 -9.65 6.75 -27.94
CA PRO A 233 -10.50 6.03 -26.98
C PRO A 233 -10.00 6.07 -25.53
N LEU A 234 -8.71 6.38 -25.32
CA LEU A 234 -8.08 6.50 -24.00
C LEU A 234 -7.86 7.95 -23.54
N ARG A 235 -8.42 8.94 -24.28
CA ARG A 235 -8.37 10.38 -23.95
C ARG A 235 -9.70 11.08 -24.26
N LYS A 236 -10.76 10.64 -23.62
CA LYS A 236 -12.14 11.10 -23.87
C LYS A 236 -12.45 12.41 -23.14
N THR A 237 -12.09 12.52 -21.88
CA THR A 237 -12.40 13.69 -21.04
C THR A 237 -11.24 14.08 -20.16
N LEU A 238 -11.19 15.37 -19.82
CA LEU A 238 -10.23 15.91 -18.87
C LEU A 238 -10.94 16.81 -17.86
N THR A 239 -10.74 16.55 -16.55
CA THR A 239 -11.39 17.28 -15.47
C THR A 239 -10.38 18.13 -14.71
N PHE A 240 -10.74 19.40 -14.49
CA PHE A 240 -9.94 20.40 -13.78
C PHE A 240 -10.63 20.93 -12.53
N ASP A 241 -9.88 21.64 -11.68
CA ASP A 241 -10.47 22.61 -10.76
C ASP A 241 -10.68 23.97 -11.46
N CYS A 242 -11.19 24.95 -10.69
CA CYS A 242 -11.42 26.30 -11.21
C CYS A 242 -10.15 27.18 -11.17
N GLY A 243 -8.96 26.61 -11.39
CA GLY A 243 -7.71 27.35 -11.47
C GLY A 243 -7.58 28.14 -12.78
N THR A 244 -7.05 29.35 -12.70
CA THR A 244 -6.82 30.22 -13.89
C THR A 244 -5.82 29.62 -14.86
N GLU A 245 -4.96 28.72 -14.41
CA GLU A 245 -4.02 27.95 -15.21
C GLU A 245 -4.69 27.06 -16.27
N PHE A 246 -5.97 26.73 -16.08
CA PHE A 246 -6.78 25.94 -17.02
C PHE A 246 -7.74 26.78 -17.87
N ALA A 247 -7.60 28.11 -17.85
CA ALA A 247 -8.53 29.03 -18.55
C ALA A 247 -8.60 28.81 -20.08
N LEU A 248 -7.53 28.30 -20.69
CA LEU A 248 -7.47 28.00 -22.13
C LEU A 248 -7.74 26.51 -22.47
N HIS A 249 -8.50 25.84 -21.63
CA HIS A 249 -8.86 24.42 -21.79
C HIS A 249 -9.55 24.11 -23.13
N TYR A 250 -10.26 25.05 -23.72
CA TYR A 250 -10.96 24.89 -25.00
C TYR A 250 -9.99 24.66 -26.16
N LEU A 251 -8.80 25.29 -26.16
CA LEU A 251 -7.77 25.03 -27.17
C LEU A 251 -7.32 23.56 -27.17
N LEU A 252 -7.10 23.02 -26.00
CA LEU A 252 -6.76 21.60 -25.80
C LEU A 252 -7.92 20.71 -26.22
N ALA A 253 -9.17 21.09 -25.88
CA ALA A 253 -10.35 20.32 -26.21
C ALA A 253 -10.52 20.20 -27.74
N ASP A 254 -10.33 21.30 -28.46
CA ASP A 254 -10.43 21.31 -29.91
C ASP A 254 -9.31 20.53 -30.58
N GLN A 255 -8.06 20.70 -30.15
CA GLN A 255 -6.89 20.02 -30.73
C GLN A 255 -6.93 18.51 -30.55
N LEU A 256 -7.37 18.02 -29.40
CA LEU A 256 -7.38 16.60 -29.06
C LEU A 256 -8.73 15.91 -29.26
N ASN A 257 -9.75 16.67 -29.66
CA ASN A 257 -11.14 16.20 -29.75
C ASN A 257 -11.59 15.49 -28.45
N LEU A 258 -11.37 16.14 -27.30
CA LEU A 258 -11.78 15.64 -25.97
C LEU A 258 -12.70 16.65 -25.28
N GLN A 259 -13.46 16.17 -24.29
CA GLN A 259 -14.35 17.03 -23.51
C GLN A 259 -13.66 17.45 -22.20
N THR A 260 -13.84 18.72 -21.84
CA THR A 260 -13.28 19.27 -20.60
C THR A 260 -14.38 19.63 -19.60
N TYR A 261 -14.13 19.31 -18.33
CA TYR A 261 -15.07 19.55 -17.23
C TYR A 261 -14.35 20.22 -16.06
N PHE A 262 -15.12 20.96 -15.27
CA PHE A 262 -14.62 21.67 -14.10
C PHE A 262 -15.36 21.28 -12.85
N CYS A 263 -14.63 21.02 -11.78
CA CYS A 263 -15.19 20.77 -10.46
C CYS A 263 -15.94 22.01 -9.94
N ASP A 264 -16.90 21.78 -9.06
CA ASP A 264 -17.55 22.88 -8.36
C ASP A 264 -16.57 23.55 -7.40
N PRO A 265 -16.70 24.86 -7.18
CA PRO A 265 -15.92 25.56 -6.18
C PRO A 265 -16.00 24.86 -4.81
N HIS A 266 -14.86 24.76 -4.13
CA HIS A 266 -14.76 24.13 -2.80
C HIS A 266 -15.14 22.64 -2.74
N SER A 267 -15.18 21.92 -3.86
CA SER A 267 -15.55 20.51 -3.96
C SER A 267 -14.35 19.59 -4.32
N PRO A 268 -13.30 19.51 -3.48
CA PRO A 268 -12.09 18.75 -3.79
C PRO A 268 -12.34 17.25 -4.01
N TRP A 269 -13.38 16.68 -3.38
CA TRP A 269 -13.74 15.27 -3.56
C TRP A 269 -14.08 14.88 -5.00
N GLN A 270 -14.46 15.85 -5.86
CA GLN A 270 -14.83 15.62 -7.26
C GLN A 270 -13.63 15.22 -8.14
N LYS A 271 -12.39 15.58 -7.74
CA LYS A 271 -11.14 15.13 -8.39
C LYS A 271 -10.23 14.34 -7.44
N GLY A 272 -10.82 13.51 -6.60
CA GLY A 272 -10.10 12.72 -5.60
C GLY A 272 -9.06 11.72 -6.16
N GLY A 273 -9.10 11.42 -7.48
CA GLY A 273 -8.11 10.58 -8.15
C GLY A 273 -6.73 11.25 -8.19
N VAL A 274 -6.65 12.42 -8.80
CA VAL A 274 -5.39 13.18 -8.92
C VAL A 274 -4.90 13.66 -7.56
N GLU A 275 -5.80 14.05 -6.64
CA GLU A 275 -5.41 14.42 -5.28
C GLU A 275 -4.74 13.26 -4.52
N ASN A 276 -5.28 12.05 -4.65
CA ASN A 276 -4.67 10.85 -4.06
C ASN A 276 -3.33 10.54 -4.73
N ALA A 277 -3.22 10.71 -6.05
CA ALA A 277 -1.97 10.55 -6.77
C ALA A 277 -0.90 11.53 -6.25
N ILE A 278 -1.23 12.82 -6.16
CA ILE A 278 -0.36 13.86 -5.58
C ILE A 278 0.02 13.51 -4.14
N GLY A 279 -0.94 13.08 -3.32
CA GLY A 279 -0.67 12.66 -1.94
C GLY A 279 0.32 11.49 -1.82
N ARG A 280 0.35 10.58 -2.80
CA ARG A 280 1.33 9.49 -2.87
C ARG A 280 2.68 9.97 -3.40
N LEU A 281 2.69 10.80 -4.43
CA LEU A 281 3.89 11.41 -5.01
C LEU A 281 4.64 12.28 -3.98
N ARG A 282 3.93 12.88 -3.01
CA ARG A 282 4.53 13.62 -1.88
C ARG A 282 5.49 12.80 -1.03
N ARG A 283 5.51 11.50 -1.15
CA ARG A 283 6.48 10.63 -0.44
C ARG A 283 7.87 10.73 -1.07
N ALA A 284 7.94 10.79 -2.39
CA ALA A 284 9.19 10.99 -3.14
C ALA A 284 9.51 12.48 -3.32
N LEU A 285 8.48 13.32 -3.44
CA LEU A 285 8.57 14.77 -3.67
C LEU A 285 7.90 15.53 -2.51
N PRO A 286 8.54 15.66 -1.35
CA PRO A 286 8.03 16.45 -0.23
C PRO A 286 7.78 17.91 -0.64
N ARG A 287 6.86 18.60 0.05
CA ARG A 287 6.52 19.99 -0.27
C ARG A 287 7.73 20.95 -0.27
N LYS A 288 8.75 20.64 0.51
CA LYS A 288 10.00 21.41 0.60
C LYS A 288 11.09 20.98 -0.40
N ALA A 289 10.81 19.99 -1.26
CA ALA A 289 11.76 19.59 -2.30
C ALA A 289 12.02 20.78 -3.24
N GLN A 290 13.25 20.94 -3.70
CA GLN A 290 13.66 21.94 -4.69
C GLN A 290 13.68 21.29 -6.06
N LEU A 291 12.75 21.68 -6.93
CA LEU A 291 12.63 21.09 -8.27
C LEU A 291 13.82 21.43 -9.16
N ALA A 292 14.47 22.58 -8.95
CA ALA A 292 15.66 22.99 -9.69
C ALA A 292 16.82 21.96 -9.58
N ASN A 293 16.83 21.15 -8.50
CA ASN A 293 17.84 20.11 -8.29
C ASN A 293 17.47 18.77 -8.95
N LEU A 294 16.31 18.69 -9.60
CA LEU A 294 15.82 17.46 -10.23
C LEU A 294 15.90 17.58 -11.75
N SER A 295 16.59 16.65 -12.38
CA SER A 295 16.57 16.51 -13.83
C SER A 295 15.22 15.98 -14.30
N ILE A 296 14.89 16.21 -15.57
CA ILE A 296 13.69 15.65 -16.20
C ILE A 296 13.67 14.12 -16.14
N HIS A 297 14.84 13.49 -16.19
CA HIS A 297 14.99 12.05 -16.05
C HIS A 297 14.60 11.56 -14.65
N GLN A 298 14.95 12.30 -13.61
CA GLN A 298 14.55 11.98 -12.23
C GLN A 298 13.05 12.14 -12.01
N ILE A 299 12.43 13.16 -12.59
CA ILE A 299 10.96 13.35 -12.55
C ILE A 299 10.27 12.17 -13.27
N LYS A 300 10.75 11.79 -14.45
CA LYS A 300 10.25 10.61 -15.18
C LYS A 300 10.47 9.30 -14.40
N ALA A 301 11.58 9.15 -13.68
CA ALA A 301 11.84 7.99 -12.83
C ALA A 301 10.84 7.91 -11.65
N ILE A 302 10.51 9.05 -11.05
CA ILE A 302 9.49 9.13 -9.99
C ILE A 302 8.11 8.76 -10.54
N ALA A 303 7.74 9.26 -11.74
CA ALA A 303 6.50 8.88 -12.39
C ALA A 303 6.44 7.37 -12.68
N ARG A 304 7.54 6.77 -13.16
CA ARG A 304 7.66 5.32 -13.36
C ARG A 304 7.47 4.56 -12.04
N ALA A 305 8.22 4.89 -11.02
CA ALA A 305 8.11 4.24 -9.71
C ALA A 305 6.68 4.32 -9.15
N TYR A 306 5.99 5.44 -9.37
CA TYR A 306 4.57 5.57 -9.02
C TYR A 306 3.70 4.60 -9.82
N ASN A 307 3.90 4.52 -11.13
CA ASN A 307 3.12 3.69 -12.05
C ASN A 307 3.44 2.19 -11.91
N ASP A 308 4.63 1.83 -11.43
CA ASP A 308 5.05 0.45 -11.18
C ASP A 308 4.67 -0.04 -9.76
N THR A 309 4.03 0.82 -8.96
CA THR A 309 3.57 0.43 -7.62
C THR A 309 2.21 -0.27 -7.71
N PRO A 310 2.06 -1.54 -7.27
CA PRO A 310 0.79 -2.28 -7.31
C PRO A 310 -0.35 -1.56 -6.56
N ARG A 311 -1.58 -1.67 -7.08
CA ARG A 311 -2.77 -1.06 -6.47
C ARG A 311 -3.82 -2.12 -6.12
N LYS A 312 -4.31 -2.10 -4.89
CA LYS A 312 -5.40 -3.01 -4.47
C LYS A 312 -6.64 -2.85 -5.35
N CYS A 313 -7.00 -1.62 -5.72
CA CYS A 313 -8.14 -1.33 -6.60
C CYS A 313 -7.95 -1.77 -8.06
N LEU A 314 -6.81 -2.30 -8.42
CA LEU A 314 -6.47 -2.90 -9.71
C LEU A 314 -6.13 -4.38 -9.55
N ASP A 315 -6.63 -5.04 -8.51
CA ASP A 315 -6.32 -6.43 -8.18
C ASP A 315 -4.81 -6.68 -8.10
N PHE A 316 -4.10 -5.71 -7.49
CA PHE A 316 -2.65 -5.69 -7.32
C PHE A 316 -1.83 -5.63 -8.60
N LYS A 317 -2.46 -5.35 -9.74
CA LYS A 317 -1.74 -4.90 -10.94
C LYS A 317 -1.17 -3.51 -10.70
N THR A 318 -0.14 -3.16 -11.44
CA THR A 318 0.40 -1.80 -11.45
C THR A 318 -0.42 -0.90 -12.39
N PRO A 319 -0.45 0.42 -12.16
CA PRO A 319 -1.02 1.37 -13.13
C PRO A 319 -0.44 1.22 -14.55
N ALA A 320 0.86 0.97 -14.67
CA ALA A 320 1.51 0.76 -15.95
C ALA A 320 0.99 -0.50 -16.66
N GLU A 321 0.86 -1.63 -15.96
CA GLU A 321 0.27 -2.86 -16.49
C GLU A 321 -1.18 -2.64 -16.92
N ALA A 322 -2.00 -2.02 -16.06
CA ALA A 322 -3.40 -1.76 -16.35
C ALA A 322 -3.56 -0.86 -17.58
N PHE A 323 -2.77 0.22 -17.69
CA PHE A 323 -2.84 1.12 -18.84
C PHE A 323 -2.32 0.49 -20.13
N SER A 324 -1.28 -0.35 -20.05
CA SER A 324 -0.75 -1.11 -21.19
C SER A 324 -1.81 -2.09 -21.75
N LEU A 325 -2.53 -2.79 -20.87
CA LEU A 325 -3.63 -3.67 -21.29
C LEU A 325 -4.73 -2.89 -22.04
N LEU A 326 -5.09 -1.69 -21.56
CA LEU A 326 -6.06 -0.83 -22.24
C LEU A 326 -5.57 -0.41 -23.63
N LYS A 327 -4.29 -0.06 -23.77
CA LYS A 327 -3.70 0.27 -25.09
C LYS A 327 -3.76 -0.91 -26.05
N SER A 328 -3.42 -2.11 -25.59
CA SER A 328 -3.48 -3.32 -26.41
C SER A 328 -4.91 -3.63 -26.85
N THR A 329 -5.89 -3.48 -25.96
CA THR A 329 -7.32 -3.70 -26.29
C THR A 329 -7.78 -2.72 -27.36
N VAL A 330 -7.42 -1.44 -27.27
CA VAL A 330 -7.77 -0.44 -28.28
C VAL A 330 -7.08 -0.74 -29.62
N ALA A 331 -5.81 -1.14 -29.61
CA ALA A 331 -5.09 -1.49 -30.85
C ALA A 331 -5.65 -2.71 -31.58
N LEU A 332 -6.35 -3.59 -30.87
CA LEU A 332 -7.02 -4.76 -31.48
C LEU A 332 -8.43 -4.42 -32.04
N GLN A 333 -8.97 -3.25 -31.70
CA GLN A 333 -10.30 -2.78 -32.16
C GLN A 333 -10.22 -1.79 -33.33
N THR A 334 -9.02 -1.33 -33.66
CA THR A 334 -8.72 -0.47 -34.84
C THR A 334 -8.14 -1.28 -35.96
#